data_55cabe8d9b369ec7b130c10197948422
#
_entry.id   55cabe8d9b369ec7b130c10197948422
#
_cell.length_a   1.000
_cell.length_b   1.000
_cell.length_c   1.000
_cell.angle_alpha   90.00
_cell.angle_beta   90.00
_cell.angle_gamma   90.00
#
_symmetry.space_group_name_H-M   'P 1'
#
loop_
_entity.id
_entity.type
_entity.pdbx_description
1 polymer ?
#
loop_
_entity_poly.entity_id
_entity_poly.type
_entity_poly.pdbx_seq_one_letter_code
_entity_poly.pdbx_strand_id
1 'polypeptide(L)' 'MNLNHQQAILPPAWLGILGGGQLGRMFVHEAQSLGYKVCVLDPDPLSPGGAVAEKHLCANYDDVIALKEMAALCA' A
#
# COMPACT_ATOMS: atom_id res chain seq x y z
N MET A 1 11.13 -19.50 13.69
CA MET A 1 10.58 -19.27 13.18
C MET A 1 10.02 -19.50 13.26
N ASN A 2 10.04 -19.34 13.11
CA ASN A 2 9.37 -19.28 12.67
C ASN A 2 8.97 -19.09 12.39
N LEU A 3 9.14 -18.79 12.18
CA LEU A 3 8.67 -18.46 11.58
C LEU A 3 8.14 -18.72 11.42
N ASN A 4 8.27 -18.81 11.55
CA ASN A 4 7.59 -18.89 11.12
C ASN A 4 6.89 -18.94 10.95
N HIS A 5 7.05 -19.17 11.09
CA HIS A 5 6.35 -19.03 10.76
C HIS A 5 5.83 -18.54 10.30
N GLN A 6 6.00 -18.81 10.33
CA GLN A 6 5.77 -17.87 9.46
C GLN A 6 4.58 -17.79 8.70
N GLN A 7 3.88 -16.76 8.71
CA GLN A 7 2.64 -16.71 8.02
C GLN A 7 2.79 -15.90 6.75
N ALA A 8 2.50 -16.48 5.59
CA ALA A 8 2.41 -15.76 4.35
C ALA A 8 1.15 -14.90 4.34
N ILE A 9 1.25 -13.68 3.83
CA ILE A 9 0.10 -12.80 3.61
C ILE A 9 -0.42 -13.13 2.21
N LEU A 10 -1.61 -13.71 2.14
CA LEU A 10 -2.18 -14.21 0.90
C LEU A 10 -3.24 -13.28 0.33
N PRO A 11 -3.38 -13.19 -1.01
CA PRO A 11 -4.47 -12.42 -1.60
C PRO A 11 -5.83 -12.98 -1.16
N PRO A 12 -6.87 -12.13 -1.06
CA PRO A 12 -6.92 -10.73 -1.49
C PRO A 12 -6.59 -9.72 -0.39
N ALA A 13 -5.57 -9.94 0.38
CA ALA A 13 -5.15 -9.02 1.43
C ALA A 13 -4.78 -7.64 0.88
N TRP A 14 -4.78 -6.64 1.75
CA TRP A 14 -4.32 -5.30 1.44
C TRP A 14 -2.85 -5.14 1.78
N LEU A 15 -2.13 -4.49 0.89
CA LEU A 15 -0.74 -4.11 1.12
C LEU A 15 -0.65 -2.58 1.15
N GLY A 16 0.13 -2.04 2.08
CA GLY A 16 0.34 -0.61 2.18
C GLY A 16 1.72 -0.23 1.65
N ILE A 17 1.80 0.90 0.96
CA ILE A 17 3.07 1.41 0.47
C ILE A 17 3.17 2.89 0.78
N LEU A 18 4.34 3.31 1.27
CA LEU A 18 4.66 4.71 1.51
C LEU A 18 5.41 5.24 0.31
N GLY A 19 4.78 6.19 -0.39
CA GLY A 19 5.34 6.76 -1.59
C GLY A 19 4.78 6.14 -2.86
N GLY A 20 4.21 6.99 -3.71
CA GLY A 20 3.53 6.58 -4.93
C GLY A 20 4.20 7.05 -6.21
N GLY A 21 5.54 7.23 -6.23
CA GLY A 21 6.27 7.57 -7.44
C GLY A 21 6.28 6.43 -8.44
N GLN A 22 7.18 6.49 -9.42
CA GLN A 22 7.21 5.49 -10.49
C GLN A 22 7.49 4.08 -9.95
N LEU A 23 8.41 3.96 -8.99
CA LEU A 23 8.66 2.64 -8.39
C LEU A 23 7.45 2.15 -7.63
N GLY A 24 6.76 3.05 -6.93
CA GLY A 24 5.52 2.72 -6.23
C GLY A 24 4.46 2.23 -7.20
N ARG A 25 4.33 2.90 -8.34
CA ARG A 25 3.38 2.48 -9.37
C ARG A 25 3.70 1.08 -9.89
N MET A 26 4.98 0.79 -10.12
CA MET A 26 5.40 -0.55 -10.56
C MET A 26 5.06 -1.60 -9.52
N PHE A 27 5.28 -1.29 -8.24
CA PHE A 27 4.91 -2.19 -7.15
C PHE A 27 3.42 -2.44 -7.13
N VAL A 28 2.61 -1.38 -7.28
CA VAL A 28 1.15 -1.52 -7.28
C VAL A 28 0.70 -2.47 -8.39
N HIS A 29 1.22 -2.30 -9.59
CA HIS A 29 0.85 -3.17 -10.71
C HIS A 29 1.23 -4.63 -10.43
N GLU A 30 2.44 -4.86 -9.90
CA GLU A 30 2.89 -6.23 -9.58
C GLU A 30 1.99 -6.85 -8.51
N ALA A 31 1.70 -6.11 -7.46
CA ALA A 31 0.85 -6.61 -6.37
C ALA A 31 -0.54 -6.94 -6.88
N GLN A 32 -1.11 -6.08 -7.72
CA GLN A 32 -2.44 -6.29 -8.28
C GLN A 32 -2.46 -7.53 -9.18
N SER A 33 -1.40 -7.78 -9.93
CA SER A 33 -1.31 -8.95 -10.79
C SER A 33 -1.30 -10.25 -9.97
N LEU A 34 -0.88 -10.16 -8.71
CA LEU A 34 -0.88 -11.30 -7.79
C LEU A 34 -2.18 -11.38 -6.96
N GLY A 35 -3.12 -10.47 -7.17
CA GLY A 35 -4.41 -10.50 -6.51
C GLY A 35 -4.52 -9.66 -5.26
N TYR A 36 -3.49 -8.86 -4.92
CA TYR A 36 -3.54 -7.98 -3.77
C TYR A 36 -4.22 -6.66 -4.10
N LYS A 37 -4.79 -6.03 -3.07
CA LYS A 37 -5.22 -4.64 -3.12
C LYS A 37 -4.13 -3.79 -2.49
N VAL A 38 -3.96 -2.57 -2.99
CA VAL A 38 -2.87 -1.72 -2.51
C VAL A 38 -3.43 -0.37 -2.06
N CYS A 39 -2.95 0.07 -0.90
CA CYS A 39 -3.19 1.40 -0.37
C CYS A 39 -1.87 2.16 -0.44
N VAL A 40 -1.87 3.30 -1.13
CA VAL A 40 -0.70 4.17 -1.25
C VAL A 40 -0.88 5.40 -0.39
N LEU A 41 0.13 5.73 0.41
CA LEU A 41 0.20 7.00 1.12
C LEU A 41 1.22 7.88 0.42
N ASP A 42 0.79 9.02 -0.11
CA ASP A 42 1.66 9.96 -0.79
C ASP A 42 1.02 11.36 -0.73
N PRO A 43 1.79 12.40 -0.37
CA PRO A 43 1.23 13.75 -0.28
C PRO A 43 0.85 14.36 -1.63
N ASP A 44 1.37 13.83 -2.72
CA ASP A 44 1.06 14.32 -4.06
C ASP A 44 -0.26 13.73 -4.56
N PRO A 45 -1.31 14.54 -4.76
CA PRO A 45 -2.58 14.03 -5.26
C PRO A 45 -2.47 13.44 -6.67
N LEU A 46 -1.39 13.74 -7.37
CA LEU A 46 -1.16 13.23 -8.72
C LEU A 46 -0.10 12.14 -8.77
N SER A 47 0.19 11.50 -7.63
CA SER A 47 1.23 10.46 -7.59
C SER A 47 0.87 9.32 -8.53
N PRO A 48 1.85 8.83 -9.33
CA PRO A 48 1.59 7.73 -10.27
C PRO A 48 1.06 6.46 -9.59
N GLY A 49 1.62 6.10 -8.45
CA GLY A 49 1.18 4.92 -7.70
C GLY A 49 -0.20 5.12 -7.11
N GLY A 50 -0.47 6.32 -6.58
CA GLY A 50 -1.80 6.63 -6.04
C GLY A 50 -2.89 6.53 -7.09
N ALA A 51 -2.57 6.91 -8.32
CA ALA A 51 -3.55 6.90 -9.41
C ALA A 51 -4.04 5.49 -9.77
N VAL A 52 -3.22 4.47 -9.55
CA VAL A 52 -3.53 3.09 -9.94
C VAL A 52 -3.86 2.19 -8.76
N ALA A 53 -3.64 2.64 -7.53
CA ALA A 53 -3.94 1.87 -6.32
C ALA A 53 -5.44 1.82 -6.06
N GLU A 54 -5.87 0.80 -5.31
CA GLU A 54 -7.26 0.73 -4.86
C GLU A 54 -7.62 1.86 -3.92
N LYS A 55 -6.63 2.33 -3.14
CA LYS A 55 -6.85 3.47 -2.25
C LYS A 55 -5.61 4.34 -2.21
N HIS A 56 -5.82 5.65 -2.32
CA HIS A 56 -4.77 6.65 -2.18
C HIS A 56 -5.08 7.54 -0.98
N LEU A 57 -4.23 7.49 0.03
CA LEU A 57 -4.29 8.40 1.16
C LEU A 57 -3.37 9.57 0.85
N CYS A 58 -3.97 10.69 0.45
CA CYS A 58 -3.22 11.89 0.07
C CYS A 58 -2.89 12.67 1.34
N ALA A 59 -1.75 12.36 1.94
CA ALA A 59 -1.34 12.93 3.21
C ALA A 59 0.18 12.87 3.33
N ASN A 60 0.72 13.66 4.27
CA ASN A 60 2.16 13.62 4.55
C ASN A 60 2.53 12.31 5.23
N TYR A 61 3.80 11.93 5.10
CA TYR A 61 4.29 10.67 5.65
C TYR A 61 4.29 10.63 7.18
N ASP A 62 4.20 11.78 7.84
CA ASP A 62 4.11 11.88 9.30
C ASP A 62 2.68 12.10 9.79
N ASP A 63 1.69 12.01 8.91
CA ASP A 63 0.28 12.16 9.29
C ASP A 63 -0.18 10.92 10.04
N VAL A 64 -0.30 11.05 11.36
CA VAL A 64 -0.63 9.93 12.24
C VAL A 64 -2.01 9.36 11.94
N ILE A 65 -2.98 10.21 11.58
CA ILE A 65 -4.33 9.75 11.28
C ILE A 65 -4.32 8.90 10.01
N ALA A 66 -3.61 9.35 8.96
CA ALA A 66 -3.50 8.59 7.72
C ALA A 66 -2.75 7.29 7.93
N LEU A 67 -1.67 7.30 8.72
CA LEU A 67 -0.92 6.09 9.02
C LEU A 67 -1.76 5.07 9.78
N LYS A 68 -2.60 5.53 10.71
CA LYS A 68 -3.51 4.64 11.43
C LYS A 68 -4.57 4.06 10.51
N GLU A 69 -5.07 4.87 9.58
CA GLU A 69 -6.05 4.40 8.60
C GLU A 69 -5.44 3.31 7.72
N MET A 70 -4.20 3.52 7.24
CA MET A 70 -3.50 2.51 6.45
C MET A 70 -3.27 1.24 7.26
N ALA A 71 -2.83 1.37 8.49
CA ALA A 71 -2.56 0.21 9.35
C ALA A 71 -3.83 -0.60 9.62
N ALA A 72 -4.97 0.07 9.77
CA ALA A 72 -6.24 -0.63 9.98
C ALA A 72 -6.69 -1.37 8.74
N LEU A 73 -6.34 -0.89 7.56
CA LEU A 73 -6.74 -1.48 6.29
C LEU A 73 -5.82 -2.62 5.87
N CYS A 74 -4.53 -2.48 6.14
CA CYS A 74 -3.51 -3.40 5.65
C CYS A 74 -3.15 -4.46 6.70
N ALA A 75 -2.79 -5.60 6.21
CA ALA A 75 -2.39 -6.71 7.08
C ALA A 75 -1.05 -6.45 7.76
#